data_5c1994b5de9745c821110a624021be32
#
_entry.id   5c1994b5de9745c821110a624021be32
#
_cell.length_a   1.000
_cell.length_b   1.000
_cell.length_c   1.000
_cell.angle_alpha   90.00
_cell.angle_beta   90.00
_cell.angle_gamma   90.00
#
_symmetry.space_group_name_H-M   'P 1'
#
loop_
_entity.id
_entity.type
_entity.pdbx_description
1 polymer ?
#
loop_
_entity_poly.entity_id
_entity_poly.type
_entity_poly.pdbx_seq_one_letter_code
_entity_poly.pdbx_strand_id
1 'polypeptide(L)'
;MNINFRLTTSHDVSAIFLINTVATPERLLEITQWVKQNACFVLEANDEILAYGVLTHHFYSHGFIELLMVNNKYRRQGFGHILINKLKEQSKTDKIFTSTNQSNLATQKLLEKTGFVPSGYIDNLDDNDPELIYYYNRVKTI
;
A
#
# COMPACT_ATOMS: atom_id res chain seq x y z
N MET A 1 -4.44 -2.31 22.18
CA MET A 1 -3.59 -3.09 21.24
C MET A 1 -2.37 -2.26 20.90
N ASN A 2 -1.20 -2.81 21.11
CA ASN A 2 0.06 -2.12 20.84
C ASN A 2 0.49 -2.41 19.39
N ILE A 3 0.34 -1.41 18.52
CA ILE A 3 0.58 -1.57 17.08
C ILE A 3 2.00 -1.11 16.75
N ASN A 4 2.75 -1.97 16.07
CA ASN A 4 4.10 -1.68 15.63
C ASN A 4 4.17 -1.63 14.11
N PHE A 5 4.82 -0.59 13.57
CA PHE A 5 5.10 -0.46 12.14
C PHE A 5 6.59 -0.70 11.90
N ARG A 6 6.93 -1.57 10.97
CA ARG A 6 8.32 -1.89 10.68
C ARG A 6 8.55 -2.36 9.26
N LEU A 7 9.82 -2.30 8.84
CA LEU A 7 10.26 -2.92 7.61
C LEU A 7 10.23 -4.46 7.77
N THR A 8 9.90 -5.15 6.69
CA THR A 8 9.86 -6.61 6.69
C THR A 8 11.24 -7.23 6.54
N THR A 9 11.34 -8.50 6.92
CA THR A 9 12.50 -9.35 6.66
C THR A 9 12.04 -10.60 5.90
N SER A 10 12.99 -11.42 5.45
CA SER A 10 12.67 -12.67 4.76
C SER A 10 11.78 -13.61 5.57
N HIS A 11 11.82 -13.51 6.89
CA HIS A 11 10.98 -14.32 7.78
C HIS A 11 9.49 -13.96 7.69
N ASP A 12 9.17 -12.80 7.14
CA ASP A 12 7.79 -12.33 7.05
C ASP A 12 7.06 -12.78 5.79
N VAL A 13 7.78 -13.27 4.78
CA VAL A 13 7.22 -13.55 3.45
C VAL A 13 6.02 -14.49 3.50
N SER A 14 6.14 -15.60 4.23
CA SER A 14 5.05 -16.58 4.32
C SER A 14 3.81 -16.00 4.99
N ALA A 15 3.98 -15.27 6.09
CA ALA A 15 2.88 -14.65 6.81
C ALA A 15 2.18 -13.58 5.98
N ILE A 16 2.95 -12.77 5.24
CA ILE A 16 2.40 -11.77 4.33
C ILE A 16 1.60 -12.44 3.21
N PHE A 17 2.14 -13.51 2.64
CA PHE A 17 1.46 -14.23 1.57
C PHE A 17 0.10 -14.77 2.02
N LEU A 18 0.00 -15.24 3.27
CA LEU A 18 -1.23 -15.81 3.81
C LEU A 18 -2.38 -14.81 3.94
N ILE A 19 -2.09 -13.52 4.10
CA ILE A 19 -3.16 -12.51 4.23
C ILE A 19 -3.59 -11.92 2.88
N ASN A 20 -2.97 -12.34 1.79
CA ASN A 20 -3.36 -11.87 0.45
C ASN A 20 -4.67 -12.49 -0.01
N THR A 21 -5.52 -11.67 -0.64
CA THR A 21 -6.72 -12.15 -1.31
C THR A 21 -6.38 -12.81 -2.65
N VAL A 22 -5.23 -12.46 -3.23
CA VAL A 22 -4.71 -13.04 -4.48
C VAL A 22 -3.46 -13.86 -4.13
N ALA A 23 -3.66 -15.16 -3.91
CA ALA A 23 -2.59 -16.06 -3.49
C ALA A 23 -2.08 -16.87 -4.69
N THR A 24 -1.35 -16.22 -5.59
CA THR A 24 -0.77 -16.83 -6.78
C THR A 24 0.75 -16.99 -6.62
N PRO A 25 1.40 -17.90 -7.39
CA PRO A 25 2.86 -17.99 -7.40
C PRO A 25 3.52 -16.66 -7.80
N GLU A 26 2.90 -15.91 -8.72
CA GLU A 26 3.39 -14.60 -9.14
C GLU A 26 3.38 -13.61 -7.98
N ARG A 27 2.32 -13.60 -7.17
CA ARG A 27 2.24 -12.72 -6.00
C ARG A 27 3.31 -13.08 -4.97
N LEU A 28 3.59 -14.35 -4.77
CA LEU A 28 4.65 -14.79 -3.86
C LEU A 28 6.01 -14.28 -4.32
N LEU A 29 6.29 -14.34 -5.63
CA LEU A 29 7.53 -13.81 -6.18
C LEU A 29 7.61 -12.29 -6.00
N GLU A 30 6.53 -11.58 -6.23
CA GLU A 30 6.47 -10.14 -6.03
C GLU A 30 6.77 -9.76 -4.57
N ILE A 31 6.13 -10.43 -3.62
CA ILE A 31 6.35 -10.17 -2.19
C ILE A 31 7.83 -10.42 -1.85
N THR A 32 8.39 -11.52 -2.33
CA THR A 32 9.79 -11.86 -2.08
C THR A 32 10.73 -10.77 -2.60
N GLN A 33 10.47 -10.24 -3.79
CA GLN A 33 11.27 -9.16 -4.37
C GLN A 33 11.11 -7.85 -3.59
N TRP A 34 9.88 -7.49 -3.22
CA TRP A 34 9.65 -6.27 -2.46
C TRP A 34 10.35 -6.32 -1.09
N VAL A 35 10.34 -7.47 -0.44
CA VAL A 35 11.06 -7.66 0.82
C VAL A 35 12.57 -7.48 0.62
N LYS A 36 13.13 -8.09 -0.43
CA LYS A 36 14.56 -7.94 -0.75
C LYS A 36 14.94 -6.50 -1.06
N GLN A 37 14.03 -5.74 -1.67
CA GLN A 37 14.26 -4.34 -2.06
C GLN A 37 14.04 -3.37 -0.91
N ASN A 38 13.71 -3.84 0.29
CA ASN A 38 13.35 -3.01 1.44
C ASN A 38 12.17 -2.07 1.14
N ALA A 39 11.22 -2.58 0.36
CA ALA A 39 10.04 -1.83 -0.08
C ALA A 39 8.76 -2.26 0.63
N CYS A 40 8.80 -3.34 1.41
CA CYS A 40 7.62 -3.91 2.06
C CYS A 40 7.64 -3.64 3.56
N PHE A 41 6.52 -3.13 4.07
CA PHE A 41 6.35 -2.76 5.48
C PHE A 41 5.12 -3.44 6.05
N VAL A 42 5.12 -3.69 7.35
CA VAL A 42 3.97 -4.29 8.04
C VAL A 42 3.54 -3.45 9.23
N LEU A 43 2.24 -3.54 9.53
CA LEU A 43 1.68 -3.24 10.83
C LEU A 43 1.46 -4.57 11.53
N GLU A 44 1.93 -4.68 12.76
CA GLU A 44 1.77 -5.90 13.54
C GLU A 44 1.33 -5.61 14.96
N ALA A 45 0.68 -6.56 15.59
CA ALA A 45 0.33 -6.54 17.00
C ALA A 45 0.17 -7.98 17.47
N ASN A 46 0.65 -8.28 18.69
CA ASN A 46 0.50 -9.61 19.29
C ASN A 46 1.03 -10.73 18.37
N ASP A 47 2.18 -10.51 17.75
CA ASP A 47 2.83 -11.45 16.83
C ASP A 47 2.01 -11.79 15.58
N GLU A 48 1.05 -10.93 15.22
CA GLU A 48 0.21 -11.12 14.05
C GLU A 48 0.32 -9.91 13.13
N ILE A 49 0.37 -10.17 11.82
CA ILE A 49 0.39 -9.11 10.81
C ILE A 49 -1.05 -8.62 10.59
N LEU A 50 -1.27 -7.34 10.87
CA LEU A 50 -2.56 -6.67 10.68
C LEU A 50 -2.75 -6.19 9.24
N ALA A 51 -1.66 -5.74 8.63
CA ALA A 51 -1.67 -5.17 7.28
C ALA A 51 -0.25 -5.10 6.75
N TYR A 52 -0.11 -5.03 5.42
CA TYR A 52 1.18 -4.73 4.82
C TYR A 52 1.02 -3.77 3.65
N GLY A 53 2.09 -3.04 3.35
CA GLY A 53 2.11 -2.11 2.25
C GLY A 53 3.46 -2.11 1.57
N VAL A 54 3.45 -1.73 0.30
CA VAL A 54 4.65 -1.68 -0.54
C VAL A 54 4.84 -0.27 -1.05
N LEU A 55 6.00 0.30 -0.78
CA LEU A 55 6.40 1.63 -1.23
C LEU A 55 7.66 1.51 -2.07
N THR A 56 7.56 1.91 -3.33
CA THR A 56 8.70 1.97 -4.24
C THR A 56 8.93 3.41 -4.68
N HIS A 57 9.98 3.64 -5.48
CA HIS A 57 10.30 4.98 -5.97
C HIS A 57 10.51 4.97 -7.49
N HIS A 58 9.74 4.12 -8.17
CA HIS A 58 9.85 3.91 -9.62
C HIS A 58 8.79 4.63 -10.44
N PHE A 59 7.89 5.36 -9.80
CA PHE A 59 6.85 6.10 -10.51
C PHE A 59 7.39 7.49 -10.85
N TYR A 60 8.04 7.58 -12.02
CA TYR A 60 8.68 8.82 -12.46
C TYR A 60 9.61 9.38 -11.37
N SER A 61 10.35 8.51 -10.70
CA SER A 61 11.28 8.81 -9.61
C SER A 61 10.60 9.34 -8.33
N HIS A 62 9.29 9.24 -8.23
CA HIS A 62 8.53 9.60 -7.01
C HIS A 62 8.12 8.37 -6.22
N GLY A 63 7.85 8.57 -4.95
CA GLY A 63 7.27 7.55 -4.09
C GLY A 63 5.94 7.05 -4.67
N PHE A 64 5.77 5.75 -4.69
CA PHE A 64 4.57 5.10 -5.19
C PHE A 64 4.17 3.96 -4.26
N ILE A 65 2.96 4.05 -3.71
CA ILE A 65 2.40 2.96 -2.91
C ILE A 65 1.83 1.95 -3.89
N GLU A 66 2.56 0.84 -4.08
CA GLU A 66 2.20 -0.19 -5.04
C GLU A 66 1.09 -1.09 -4.56
N LEU A 67 1.01 -1.31 -3.26
CA LEU A 67 0.06 -2.24 -2.68
C LEU A 67 -0.26 -1.87 -1.25
N LEU A 68 -1.52 -2.02 -0.89
CA LEU A 68 -2.03 -1.94 0.48
C LEU A 68 -2.92 -3.15 0.71
N MET A 69 -2.64 -3.90 1.75
CA MET A 69 -3.43 -5.08 2.07
C MET A 69 -3.68 -5.14 3.57
N VAL A 70 -4.93 -5.12 3.97
CA VAL A 70 -5.32 -5.32 5.36
C VAL A 70 -5.74 -6.77 5.54
N ASN A 71 -5.24 -7.40 6.60
CA ASN A 71 -5.63 -8.75 6.96
C ASN A 71 -7.15 -8.80 7.12
N ASN A 72 -7.78 -9.77 6.46
CA ASN A 72 -9.24 -9.88 6.41
C ASN A 72 -9.90 -9.91 7.79
N LYS A 73 -9.21 -10.50 8.78
CA LYS A 73 -9.68 -10.55 10.18
C LYS A 73 -9.79 -9.17 10.83
N TYR A 74 -9.08 -8.18 10.30
CA TYR A 74 -8.93 -6.86 10.94
C TYR A 74 -9.44 -5.71 10.08
N ARG A 75 -10.24 -5.99 9.07
CA ARG A 75 -10.81 -4.93 8.22
C ARG A 75 -11.79 -4.06 9.00
N ARG A 76 -11.97 -2.82 8.53
CA ARG A 76 -12.87 -1.81 9.10
C ARG A 76 -12.47 -1.37 10.51
N GLN A 77 -11.19 -1.50 10.85
CA GLN A 77 -10.66 -1.05 12.15
C GLN A 77 -9.66 0.10 12.02
N GLY A 78 -9.52 0.67 10.83
CA GLY A 78 -8.66 1.83 10.60
C GLY A 78 -7.20 1.50 10.34
N PHE A 79 -6.82 0.24 10.18
CA PHE A 79 -5.42 -0.13 9.96
C PHE A 79 -4.88 0.32 8.60
N GLY A 80 -5.72 0.34 7.56
CA GLY A 80 -5.33 0.90 6.27
C GLY A 80 -4.95 2.37 6.36
N HIS A 81 -5.72 3.13 7.13
CA HIS A 81 -5.45 4.55 7.38
C HIS A 81 -4.11 4.75 8.08
N ILE A 82 -3.86 3.97 9.13
CA ILE A 82 -2.58 4.02 9.88
C ILE A 82 -1.43 3.67 8.95
N LEU A 83 -1.56 2.60 8.19
CA LEU A 83 -0.53 2.13 7.27
C LEU A 83 -0.17 3.18 6.22
N ILE A 84 -1.16 3.78 5.58
CA ILE A 84 -0.93 4.83 4.57
C ILE A 84 -0.13 5.98 5.17
N ASN A 85 -0.52 6.46 6.36
CA ASN A 85 0.17 7.58 6.99
C ASN A 85 1.62 7.22 7.35
N LYS A 86 1.86 5.99 7.77
CA LYS A 86 3.22 5.51 8.03
C LYS A 86 4.05 5.40 6.74
N LEU A 87 3.46 4.92 5.67
CA LEU A 87 4.15 4.84 4.38
C LEU A 87 4.51 6.23 3.84
N LYS A 88 3.65 7.22 4.03
CA LYS A 88 3.97 8.60 3.67
C LYS A 88 5.25 9.10 4.35
N GLU A 89 5.43 8.75 5.62
CA GLU A 89 6.63 9.11 6.38
C GLU A 89 7.88 8.45 5.83
N GLN A 90 7.76 7.26 5.23
CA GLN A 90 8.89 6.52 4.68
C GLN A 90 9.30 6.97 3.29
N SER A 91 8.47 7.73 2.59
CA SER A 91 8.79 8.18 1.24
C SER A 91 10.02 9.09 1.23
N LYS A 92 10.92 8.86 0.28
CA LYS A 92 12.10 9.67 0.06
C LYS A 92 11.78 10.95 -0.72
N THR A 93 10.57 11.03 -1.27
CA THR A 93 10.11 12.18 -2.05
C THR A 93 8.87 12.77 -1.39
N ASP A 94 8.66 14.08 -1.58
CA ASP A 94 7.49 14.74 -1.02
C ASP A 94 6.22 14.45 -1.81
N LYS A 95 6.35 14.25 -3.11
CA LYS A 95 5.24 13.83 -3.96
C LYS A 95 5.13 12.32 -3.91
N ILE A 96 3.94 11.85 -3.56
CA ILE A 96 3.65 10.42 -3.39
C ILE A 96 2.44 10.09 -4.25
N PHE A 97 2.55 9.03 -5.04
CA PHE A 97 1.46 8.56 -5.89
C PHE A 97 1.02 7.19 -5.45
N THR A 98 -0.20 6.85 -5.80
CA THR A 98 -0.74 5.50 -5.68
C THR A 98 -1.86 5.35 -6.70
N SER A 99 -2.39 4.14 -6.83
CA SER A 99 -3.48 3.90 -7.76
C SER A 99 -4.42 2.83 -7.25
N THR A 100 -5.62 2.82 -7.79
CA THR A 100 -6.61 1.77 -7.53
C THR A 100 -7.59 1.72 -8.69
N ASN A 101 -8.22 0.57 -8.91
CA ASN A 101 -9.24 0.42 -9.93
C ASN A 101 -10.46 1.29 -9.60
N GLN A 102 -11.13 1.78 -10.65
CA GLN A 102 -12.37 2.56 -10.50
C GLN A 102 -13.45 1.78 -9.74
N SER A 103 -13.47 0.48 -9.88
CA SER A 103 -14.42 -0.38 -9.16
C SER A 103 -14.15 -0.49 -7.67
N ASN A 104 -12.95 -0.16 -7.21
CA ASN A 104 -12.57 -0.30 -5.79
C ASN A 104 -12.95 0.96 -4.99
N LEU A 105 -14.22 1.08 -4.65
CA LEU A 105 -14.74 2.26 -3.95
C LEU A 105 -14.16 2.40 -2.54
N ALA A 106 -13.92 1.29 -1.85
CA ALA A 106 -13.39 1.31 -0.49
C ALA A 106 -12.00 1.94 -0.45
N THR A 107 -11.12 1.56 -1.38
CA THR A 107 -9.78 2.13 -1.44
C THR A 107 -9.82 3.61 -1.84
N GLN A 108 -10.70 3.98 -2.79
CA GLN A 108 -10.85 5.39 -3.17
C GLN A 108 -11.21 6.25 -1.96
N LYS A 109 -12.16 5.80 -1.15
CA LYS A 109 -12.56 6.52 0.07
C LYS A 109 -11.41 6.62 1.07
N LEU A 110 -10.65 5.55 1.23
CA LEU A 110 -9.51 5.53 2.12
C LEU A 110 -8.43 6.52 1.67
N LEU A 111 -8.14 6.58 0.38
CA LEU A 111 -7.16 7.51 -0.17
C LEU A 111 -7.61 8.96 0.03
N GLU A 112 -8.89 9.26 -0.23
CA GLU A 112 -9.44 10.60 -0.02
C GLU A 112 -9.36 11.01 1.46
N LYS A 113 -9.70 10.11 2.37
CA LYS A 113 -9.62 10.39 3.82
C LYS A 113 -8.20 10.64 4.30
N THR A 114 -7.22 10.09 3.62
CA THR A 114 -5.80 10.27 3.97
C THR A 114 -5.14 11.41 3.20
N GLY A 115 -5.92 12.21 2.49
CA GLY A 115 -5.44 13.44 1.85
C GLY A 115 -4.98 13.30 0.41
N PHE A 116 -5.11 12.12 -0.19
CA PHE A 116 -4.83 11.96 -1.62
C PHE A 116 -5.93 12.59 -2.44
N VAL A 117 -5.56 13.15 -3.58
CA VAL A 117 -6.49 13.73 -4.56
C VAL A 117 -6.35 13.03 -5.90
N PRO A 118 -7.43 12.96 -6.71
CA PRO A 118 -7.34 12.36 -8.04
C PRO A 118 -6.31 13.06 -8.92
N SER A 119 -5.58 12.29 -9.71
CA SER A 119 -4.52 12.76 -10.61
C SER A 119 -4.53 12.02 -11.94
N GLY A 120 -5.70 11.81 -12.50
CA GLY A 120 -5.84 11.14 -13.78
C GLY A 120 -6.10 9.65 -13.67
N TYR A 121 -6.04 8.98 -14.80
CA TYR A 121 -6.32 7.55 -14.86
C TYR A 121 -5.62 6.92 -16.06
N ILE A 122 -5.51 5.58 -16.03
CA ILE A 122 -4.94 4.79 -17.12
C ILE A 122 -5.98 3.76 -17.57
N ASP A 123 -6.31 3.79 -18.86
CA ASP A 123 -7.16 2.78 -19.47
C ASP A 123 -6.34 1.57 -19.90
N ASN A 124 -7.00 0.45 -20.12
CA ASN A 124 -6.45 -0.76 -20.76
C ASN A 124 -5.52 -1.62 -19.88
N LEU A 125 -5.32 -1.28 -18.61
CA LEU A 125 -4.63 -2.20 -17.71
C LEU A 125 -5.55 -3.37 -17.35
N ASP A 126 -6.79 -3.06 -16.98
CA ASP A 126 -7.86 -4.04 -16.80
C ASP A 126 -9.01 -3.65 -17.71
N ASP A 127 -9.67 -4.64 -18.33
CA ASP A 127 -10.76 -4.38 -19.25
C ASP A 127 -11.94 -3.71 -18.55
N ASN A 128 -12.37 -2.54 -19.08
CA ASN A 128 -13.51 -1.79 -18.56
C ASN A 128 -13.41 -1.35 -17.11
N ASP A 129 -12.19 -1.28 -16.58
CA ASP A 129 -11.96 -0.85 -15.18
C ASP A 129 -10.68 -0.01 -15.11
N PRO A 130 -10.79 1.30 -15.39
CA PRO A 130 -9.62 2.18 -15.38
C PRO A 130 -8.88 2.17 -14.06
N GLU A 131 -7.57 2.30 -14.14
CA GLU A 131 -6.72 2.49 -12.96
C GLU A 131 -6.70 3.96 -12.63
N LEU A 132 -7.27 4.35 -11.50
CA LEU A 132 -7.30 5.74 -11.05
C LEU A 132 -6.00 6.07 -10.34
N ILE A 133 -5.36 7.17 -10.73
CA ILE A 133 -4.13 7.65 -10.11
C ILE A 133 -4.49 8.68 -9.05
N TYR A 134 -3.83 8.57 -7.90
CA TYR A 134 -3.99 9.50 -6.77
C TYR A 134 -2.65 10.08 -6.40
N TYR A 135 -2.69 11.30 -5.85
CA TYR A 135 -1.51 12.10 -5.57
C TYR A 135 -1.61 12.76 -4.20
N TYR A 136 -0.51 12.77 -3.49
CA TYR A 136 -0.37 13.46 -2.21
C TYR A 136 0.97 14.22 -2.19
N ASN A 137 0.95 15.46 -1.71
CA ASN A 137 2.18 16.21 -1.51
C ASN A 137 2.38 16.41 -0.01
N ARG A 138 3.47 15.85 0.51
CA ARG A 138 3.79 15.94 1.93
C ARG A 138 4.15 17.36 2.38
N VAL A 139 4.69 18.17 1.46
CA VAL A 139 4.99 19.57 1.71
C VAL A 139 3.74 20.40 1.43
N LYS A 140 3.21 21.06 2.46
CA LYS A 140 2.08 21.95 2.29
C LYS A 140 2.56 23.30 1.77
N THR A 141 2.03 23.71 0.63
CA THR A 141 2.24 25.08 0.11
C THR A 141 1.36 26.05 0.90
N ILE A 142 1.96 27.10 1.39
CA ILE A 142 1.22 28.16 2.09
C ILE A 142 0.71 29.16 1.07
#